data_f88012659c536f512d1d02adebc8c193
#
_entry.id   f88012659c536f512d1d02adebc8c193
#
_cell.length_a   1.000
_cell.length_b   1.000
_cell.length_c   1.000
_cell.angle_alpha   90.00
_cell.angle_beta   90.00
_cell.angle_gamma   90.00
#
_symmetry.space_group_name_H-M   'P 1'
#
loop_
_entity.id
_entity.type
_entity.pdbx_description
1 polymer ?
#
loop_
_entity_poly.entity_id
_entity_poly.type
_entity_poly.pdbx_seq_one_letter_code
_entity_poly.pdbx_strand_id
1 'polypeptide(L)'
;MKDTKSKKEGSKDLKQITDFIYEMGIHARTPRSGLWFLGSGEQSVAEHLFRVAMIAYALCHLTPKADKNKVIFMALIHDIGEGRVSDLNYIHQRYGRLAESTAVADIAKSVPFGAEIESAYIEEQARVTLEANIVKDADQLEWVATLRAEEEKGNSKARKWAEIAIKRLKTPGAKSIGKSLMKTHPDAWWFDMKDSWFVDRDPKDKNWKK
;
A
#
# COMPACT_ATOMS: atom_id res chain seq x y z
N MET A 1 -18.42 41.90 11.10
CA MET A 1 -17.82 41.43 9.83
C MET A 1 -16.77 40.30 9.98
N LYS A 2 -15.99 40.19 11.08
CA LYS A 2 -15.04 39.09 11.30
C LYS A 2 -15.73 37.72 11.49
N ASP A 3 -16.87 37.65 12.16
CA ASP A 3 -17.58 36.41 12.50
C ASP A 3 -18.23 35.71 11.28
N THR A 4 -18.68 36.48 10.30
CA THR A 4 -19.30 35.90 9.08
C THR A 4 -18.26 35.36 8.10
N LYS A 5 -17.04 35.90 8.09
CA LYS A 5 -15.94 35.40 7.25
C LYS A 5 -15.39 34.08 7.79
N SER A 6 -15.17 33.99 9.10
CA SER A 6 -14.74 32.75 9.79
C SER A 6 -15.74 31.60 9.61
N LYS A 7 -17.06 31.86 9.73
CA LYS A 7 -18.09 30.84 9.48
C LYS A 7 -18.15 30.37 8.03
N LYS A 8 -17.89 31.26 7.05
CA LYS A 8 -17.85 30.89 5.62
C LYS A 8 -16.58 30.04 5.29
N GLU A 9 -15.43 30.39 5.86
CA GLU A 9 -14.19 29.63 5.68
C GLU A 9 -14.34 28.22 6.28
N GLY A 10 -14.79 28.08 7.51
CA GLY A 10 -15.03 26.78 8.13
C GLY A 10 -16.06 25.91 7.38
N SER A 11 -17.09 26.51 6.76
CA SER A 11 -18.06 25.79 5.93
C SER A 11 -17.45 25.30 4.61
N LYS A 12 -16.52 26.06 4.03
CA LYS A 12 -15.79 25.69 2.82
C LYS A 12 -14.86 24.53 3.09
N ASP A 13 -14.09 24.57 4.16
CA ASP A 13 -13.16 23.52 4.56
C ASP A 13 -13.89 22.21 4.84
N LEU A 14 -15.03 22.26 5.54
CA LEU A 14 -15.85 21.07 5.78
C LEU A 14 -16.34 20.42 4.48
N LYS A 15 -16.76 21.23 3.50
CA LYS A 15 -17.16 20.70 2.19
C LYS A 15 -15.99 20.04 1.48
N GLN A 16 -14.83 20.68 1.45
CA GLN A 16 -13.63 20.14 0.81
C GLN A 16 -13.19 18.82 1.46
N ILE A 17 -13.21 18.73 2.78
CA ILE A 17 -12.90 17.50 3.52
C ILE A 17 -13.93 16.41 3.20
N THR A 18 -15.21 16.76 3.14
CA THR A 18 -16.28 15.79 2.79
C THR A 18 -16.11 15.25 1.37
N ASP A 19 -15.83 16.12 0.41
CA ASP A 19 -15.56 15.70 -0.98
C ASP A 19 -14.35 14.77 -1.06
N PHE A 20 -13.27 15.08 -0.34
CA PHE A 20 -12.08 14.24 -0.23
C PHE A 20 -12.39 12.85 0.35
N ILE A 21 -13.21 12.77 1.41
CA ILE A 21 -13.61 11.48 2.00
C ILE A 21 -14.33 10.61 0.96
N TYR A 22 -15.24 11.19 0.17
CA TYR A 22 -15.91 10.47 -0.91
C TYR A 22 -14.95 10.08 -2.03
N GLU A 23 -14.03 10.97 -2.40
CA GLU A 23 -13.03 10.70 -3.43
C GLU A 23 -12.12 9.51 -3.05
N MET A 24 -11.69 9.43 -1.79
CA MET A 24 -10.84 8.32 -1.33
C MET A 24 -11.52 6.95 -1.46
N GLY A 25 -12.83 6.90 -1.50
CA GLY A 25 -13.57 5.66 -1.73
C GLY A 25 -13.39 5.07 -3.14
N ILE A 26 -12.89 5.85 -4.13
CA ILE A 26 -12.67 5.35 -5.50
C ILE A 26 -11.55 4.32 -5.56
N HIS A 27 -10.55 4.42 -4.66
CA HIS A 27 -9.41 3.49 -4.61
C HIS A 27 -9.84 2.04 -4.36
N ALA A 28 -10.97 1.83 -3.67
CA ALA A 28 -11.55 0.50 -3.51
C ALA A 28 -12.14 -0.10 -4.80
N ARG A 29 -12.29 0.71 -5.85
CA ARG A 29 -12.82 0.32 -7.17
C ARG A 29 -11.77 0.42 -8.27
N THR A 30 -10.60 0.98 -7.98
CA THR A 30 -9.47 1.08 -8.91
C THR A 30 -8.68 -0.22 -8.84
N PRO A 31 -8.63 -1.04 -9.92
CA PRO A 31 -7.94 -2.32 -9.90
C PRO A 31 -6.43 -2.16 -10.04
N ARG A 32 -5.67 -3.05 -9.40
CA ARG A 32 -4.23 -3.22 -9.63
C ARG A 32 -3.98 -3.95 -10.95
N SER A 33 -3.65 -3.20 -11.99
CA SER A 33 -3.57 -3.71 -13.36
C SER A 33 -2.37 -4.66 -13.61
N GLY A 34 -1.38 -4.70 -12.73
CA GLY A 34 -0.27 -5.66 -12.78
C GLY A 34 -0.72 -7.12 -12.76
N LEU A 35 -1.81 -7.42 -12.05
CA LEU A 35 -2.38 -8.77 -11.94
C LEU A 35 -2.98 -9.27 -13.25
N TRP A 36 -3.38 -8.41 -14.17
CA TRP A 36 -3.91 -8.82 -15.49
C TRP A 36 -2.88 -9.62 -16.29
N PHE A 37 -1.60 -9.21 -16.27
CA PHE A 37 -0.53 -9.93 -16.97
C PHE A 37 -0.04 -11.17 -16.20
N LEU A 38 -0.23 -11.18 -14.88
CA LEU A 38 -0.03 -12.39 -14.07
C LEU A 38 -1.05 -13.46 -14.46
N GLY A 39 -2.30 -13.06 -14.73
CA GLY A 39 -3.40 -13.92 -15.16
C GLY A 39 -4.14 -14.58 -13.99
N SER A 40 -3.90 -14.14 -12.77
CA SER A 40 -4.64 -14.55 -11.57
C SER A 40 -4.52 -13.46 -10.50
N GLY A 41 -5.43 -13.52 -9.52
CA GLY A 41 -5.53 -12.57 -8.44
C GLY A 41 -6.32 -11.32 -8.81
N GLU A 42 -6.93 -10.74 -7.79
CA GLU A 42 -7.62 -9.45 -7.84
C GLU A 42 -7.22 -8.64 -6.62
N GLN A 43 -7.00 -7.36 -6.81
CA GLN A 43 -6.66 -6.42 -5.74
C GLN A 43 -7.05 -5.02 -6.17
N SER A 44 -7.62 -4.25 -5.25
CA SER A 44 -7.84 -2.82 -5.43
C SER A 44 -6.62 -2.01 -4.97
N VAL A 45 -6.52 -0.76 -5.43
CA VAL A 45 -5.52 0.18 -4.93
C VAL A 45 -5.68 0.41 -3.42
N ALA A 46 -6.92 0.44 -2.89
CA ALA A 46 -7.15 0.58 -1.45
C ALA A 46 -6.58 -0.60 -0.63
N GLU A 47 -6.76 -1.84 -1.09
CA GLU A 47 -6.18 -3.02 -0.43
C GLU A 47 -4.66 -2.99 -0.46
N HIS A 48 -4.09 -2.57 -1.59
CA HIS A 48 -2.66 -2.35 -1.74
C HIS A 48 -2.14 -1.30 -0.76
N LEU A 49 -2.71 -0.10 -0.76
CA LEU A 49 -2.31 1.01 0.11
C LEU A 49 -2.36 0.63 1.59
N PHE A 50 -3.41 -0.07 2.02
CA PHE A 50 -3.52 -0.56 3.39
C PHE A 50 -2.36 -1.49 3.76
N ARG A 51 -2.08 -2.49 2.91
CA ARG A 51 -1.00 -3.45 3.20
C ARG A 51 0.38 -2.83 3.11
N VAL A 52 0.60 -1.90 2.16
CA VAL A 52 1.84 -1.11 2.09
C VAL A 52 2.07 -0.31 3.37
N ALA A 53 1.05 0.37 3.88
CA ALA A 53 1.17 1.15 5.13
C ALA A 53 1.53 0.25 6.33
N MET A 54 0.94 -0.95 6.43
CA MET A 54 1.27 -1.90 7.50
C MET A 54 2.69 -2.48 7.37
N ILE A 55 3.15 -2.76 6.14
CA ILE A 55 4.53 -3.20 5.88
C ILE A 55 5.51 -2.07 6.21
N ALA A 56 5.22 -0.85 5.80
CA ALA A 56 6.03 0.33 6.10
C ALA A 56 6.16 0.57 7.61
N TYR A 57 5.05 0.41 8.35
CA TYR A 57 5.07 0.44 9.82
C TYR A 57 6.03 -0.61 10.41
N ALA A 58 5.97 -1.85 9.92
CA ALA A 58 6.85 -2.94 10.37
C ALA A 58 8.33 -2.65 10.02
N LEU A 59 8.60 -2.08 8.83
CA LEU A 59 9.96 -1.66 8.44
C LEU A 59 10.52 -0.56 9.34
N CYS A 60 9.70 0.37 9.82
CA CYS A 60 10.12 1.38 10.78
C CYS A 60 10.57 0.75 12.12
N HIS A 61 9.96 -0.37 12.53
CA HIS A 61 10.42 -1.12 13.71
C HIS A 61 11.86 -1.64 13.53
N LEU A 62 12.22 -2.04 12.32
CA LEU A 62 13.57 -2.48 11.96
C LEU A 62 14.51 -1.32 11.61
N THR A 63 13.99 -0.10 11.55
CA THR A 63 14.72 1.11 11.15
C THR A 63 14.41 2.28 12.10
N PRO A 64 14.87 2.25 13.36
CA PRO A 64 14.45 3.21 14.40
C PRO A 64 14.76 4.68 14.12
N LYS A 65 15.59 4.97 13.10
CA LYS A 65 15.94 6.34 12.70
C LYS A 65 14.90 7.00 11.81
N ALA A 66 13.97 6.21 11.24
CA ALA A 66 12.94 6.74 10.36
C ALA A 66 11.82 7.42 11.15
N ASP A 67 11.31 8.52 10.61
CA ASP A 67 10.08 9.14 11.10
C ASP A 67 8.88 8.29 10.71
N LYS A 68 8.37 7.53 11.67
CA LYS A 68 7.27 6.59 11.48
C LYS A 68 5.99 7.26 11.00
N ASN A 69 5.64 8.42 11.54
CA ASN A 69 4.40 9.12 11.18
C ASN A 69 4.46 9.57 9.73
N LYS A 70 5.60 10.12 9.32
CA LYS A 70 5.88 10.52 7.95
C LYS A 70 5.83 9.31 6.99
N VAL A 71 6.48 8.20 7.35
CA VAL A 71 6.47 6.97 6.54
C VAL A 71 5.06 6.43 6.35
N ILE A 72 4.24 6.37 7.41
CA ILE A 72 2.87 5.86 7.30
C ILE A 72 2.02 6.77 6.42
N PHE A 73 2.09 8.10 6.62
CA PHE A 73 1.35 9.04 5.80
C PHE A 73 1.76 8.94 4.33
N MET A 74 3.06 8.94 4.05
CA MET A 74 3.62 8.77 2.71
C MET A 74 3.17 7.45 2.06
N ALA A 75 3.14 6.34 2.82
CA ALA A 75 2.67 5.04 2.35
C ALA A 75 1.18 5.04 1.99
N LEU A 76 0.34 5.80 2.70
CA LEU A 76 -1.09 5.92 2.41
C LEU A 76 -1.39 6.75 1.17
N ILE A 77 -0.47 7.66 0.79
CA ILE A 77 -0.75 8.62 -0.29
C ILE A 77 0.10 8.39 -1.55
N HIS A 78 1.05 7.44 -1.55
CA HIS A 78 2.02 7.29 -2.65
C HIS A 78 1.35 7.01 -4.01
N ASP A 79 0.22 6.31 -4.03
CA ASP A 79 -0.61 6.03 -5.22
C ASP A 79 -1.98 6.76 -5.16
N ILE A 80 -2.09 7.87 -4.39
CA ILE A 80 -3.35 8.61 -4.25
C ILE A 80 -3.88 9.14 -5.58
N GLY A 81 -2.99 9.47 -6.52
CA GLY A 81 -3.32 9.92 -7.86
C GLY A 81 -4.02 8.85 -8.70
N GLU A 82 -3.78 7.57 -8.43
CA GLU A 82 -4.34 6.46 -9.19
C GLU A 82 -5.87 6.38 -9.11
N GLY A 83 -6.49 6.96 -8.10
CA GLY A 83 -7.94 7.13 -8.04
C GLY A 83 -8.52 7.94 -9.21
N ARG A 84 -7.73 8.86 -9.80
CA ARG A 84 -8.13 9.69 -10.94
C ARG A 84 -7.62 9.19 -12.28
N VAL A 85 -6.44 8.56 -12.30
CA VAL A 85 -5.76 8.20 -13.54
C VAL A 85 -5.63 6.68 -13.76
N SER A 86 -6.04 5.85 -12.78
CA SER A 86 -5.86 4.40 -12.75
C SER A 86 -4.41 3.95 -12.50
N ASP A 87 -4.22 2.66 -12.16
CA ASP A 87 -2.92 2.01 -12.04
C ASP A 87 -2.44 1.54 -13.42
N LEU A 88 -1.20 1.86 -13.79
CA LEU A 88 -0.56 1.38 -15.01
C LEU A 88 0.43 0.25 -14.72
N ASN A 89 0.15 -0.92 -15.30
CA ASN A 89 1.12 -2.03 -15.31
C ASN A 89 2.34 -1.74 -16.20
N TYR A 90 3.37 -2.56 -16.08
CA TYR A 90 4.65 -2.40 -16.79
C TYR A 90 4.53 -2.28 -18.31
N ILE A 91 3.55 -2.94 -18.94
CA ILE A 91 3.37 -2.88 -20.39
C ILE A 91 2.73 -1.55 -20.76
N HIS A 92 1.68 -1.14 -20.06
CA HIS A 92 1.03 0.14 -20.34
C HIS A 92 1.97 1.32 -20.11
N GLN A 93 2.84 1.26 -19.07
CA GLN A 93 3.86 2.29 -18.81
C GLN A 93 4.89 2.44 -19.92
N ARG A 94 5.11 1.41 -20.78
CA ARG A 94 6.01 1.52 -21.93
C ARG A 94 5.44 2.36 -23.07
N TYR A 95 4.12 2.38 -23.20
CA TYR A 95 3.44 3.00 -24.35
C TYR A 95 2.57 4.20 -23.97
N GLY A 96 2.25 4.36 -22.69
CA GLY A 96 1.45 5.45 -22.16
C GLY A 96 2.07 6.06 -20.90
N ARG A 97 1.70 7.32 -20.66
CA ARG A 97 2.00 8.02 -19.42
C ARG A 97 0.72 8.64 -18.88
N LEU A 98 0.52 8.52 -17.59
CA LEU A 98 -0.60 9.17 -16.91
C LEU A 98 -0.13 10.49 -16.28
N ALA A 99 -1.05 11.44 -16.19
CA ALA A 99 -0.80 12.72 -15.54
C ALA A 99 -0.96 12.60 -14.00
N GLU A 100 -0.33 11.60 -13.39
CA GLU A 100 -0.50 11.29 -11.97
C GLU A 100 -0.09 12.48 -11.08
N SER A 101 1.07 13.08 -11.34
CA SER A 101 1.50 14.27 -10.60
C SER A 101 0.52 15.44 -10.72
N THR A 102 -0.13 15.61 -11.87
CA THR A 102 -1.19 16.60 -12.06
C THR A 102 -2.43 16.24 -11.22
N ALA A 103 -2.81 14.95 -11.21
CA ALA A 103 -3.92 14.46 -10.40
C ALA A 103 -3.67 14.72 -8.90
N VAL A 104 -2.47 14.44 -8.40
CA VAL A 104 -2.06 14.70 -7.01
C VAL A 104 -2.09 16.20 -6.71
N ALA A 105 -1.55 17.07 -7.59
CA ALA A 105 -1.60 18.51 -7.42
C ALA A 105 -3.03 19.05 -7.38
N ASP A 106 -3.94 18.49 -8.15
CA ASP A 106 -5.35 18.88 -8.13
C ASP A 106 -6.10 18.36 -6.89
N ILE A 107 -5.76 17.18 -6.38
CA ILE A 107 -6.22 16.70 -5.06
C ILE A 107 -5.72 17.65 -3.97
N ALA A 108 -4.44 18.00 -3.98
CA ALA A 108 -3.86 18.92 -3.01
C ALA A 108 -4.55 20.29 -2.98
N LYS A 109 -4.89 20.86 -4.15
CA LYS A 109 -5.65 22.13 -4.25
C LYS A 109 -7.08 22.01 -3.71
N SER A 110 -7.65 20.84 -3.67
CA SER A 110 -9.04 20.61 -3.28
C SER A 110 -9.27 20.51 -1.78
N VAL A 111 -8.22 20.40 -0.96
CA VAL A 111 -8.31 20.19 0.49
C VAL A 111 -7.47 21.21 1.27
N PRO A 112 -7.84 21.56 2.53
CA PRO A 112 -7.10 22.55 3.32
C PRO A 112 -5.71 22.05 3.77
N PHE A 113 -5.46 20.75 3.79
CA PHE A 113 -4.18 20.10 4.13
C PHE A 113 -3.40 19.61 2.89
N GLY A 114 -3.72 20.10 1.72
CA GLY A 114 -3.14 19.61 0.47
C GLY A 114 -1.63 19.78 0.34
N ALA A 115 -1.05 20.82 0.97
CA ALA A 115 0.39 21.01 0.96
C ALA A 115 1.15 19.83 1.58
N GLU A 116 0.57 19.16 2.59
CA GLU A 116 1.17 17.97 3.22
C GLU A 116 1.12 16.79 2.25
N ILE A 117 0.01 16.60 1.54
CA ILE A 117 -0.15 15.56 0.51
C ILE A 117 0.88 15.74 -0.60
N GLU A 118 0.94 16.94 -1.18
CA GLU A 118 1.84 17.24 -2.29
C GLU A 118 3.31 17.07 -1.90
N SER A 119 3.68 17.59 -0.73
CA SER A 119 5.05 17.46 -0.21
C SER A 119 5.46 16.01 0.00
N ALA A 120 4.60 15.19 0.61
CA ALA A 120 4.89 13.79 0.87
C ALA A 120 4.96 12.96 -0.43
N TYR A 121 4.09 13.26 -1.42
CA TYR A 121 4.13 12.64 -2.74
C TYR A 121 5.43 12.97 -3.48
N ILE A 122 5.82 14.25 -3.52
CA ILE A 122 7.05 14.69 -4.20
C ILE A 122 8.28 14.01 -3.56
N GLU A 123 8.32 13.92 -2.23
CA GLU A 123 9.43 13.27 -1.53
C GLU A 123 9.48 11.76 -1.82
N GLU A 124 8.32 11.08 -1.84
CA GLU A 124 8.26 9.67 -2.21
C GLU A 124 8.80 9.46 -3.62
N GLN A 125 8.34 10.23 -4.59
CA GLN A 125 8.76 10.11 -5.98
C GLN A 125 10.27 10.40 -6.17
N ALA A 126 10.84 11.30 -5.38
CA ALA A 126 12.28 11.60 -5.42
C ALA A 126 13.16 10.43 -4.92
N ARG A 127 12.65 9.61 -3.97
CA ARG A 127 13.33 8.41 -3.43
C ARG A 127 14.75 8.64 -2.90
N VAL A 128 14.97 9.84 -2.34
CA VAL A 128 16.27 10.24 -1.79
C VAL A 128 16.31 9.99 -0.28
N THR A 129 15.23 10.29 0.44
CA THR A 129 15.18 10.16 1.89
C THR A 129 15.07 8.71 2.35
N LEU A 130 15.39 8.46 3.61
CA LEU A 130 15.22 7.16 4.23
C LEU A 130 13.74 6.72 4.22
N GLU A 131 12.85 7.65 4.56
CA GLU A 131 11.40 7.46 4.60
C GLU A 131 10.85 7.06 3.23
N ALA A 132 11.20 7.78 2.17
CA ALA A 132 10.80 7.47 0.80
C ALA A 132 11.32 6.09 0.34
N ASN A 133 12.55 5.72 0.71
CA ASN A 133 13.09 4.40 0.41
C ASN A 133 12.37 3.28 1.19
N ILE A 134 11.96 3.53 2.44
CA ILE A 134 11.16 2.57 3.23
C ILE A 134 9.78 2.38 2.58
N VAL A 135 9.11 3.44 2.15
CA VAL A 135 7.81 3.34 1.47
C VAL A 135 7.94 2.56 0.17
N LYS A 136 8.96 2.85 -0.64
CA LYS A 136 9.19 2.09 -1.88
C LYS A 136 9.52 0.62 -1.65
N ASP A 137 10.27 0.32 -0.61
CA ASP A 137 10.53 -1.06 -0.22
C ASP A 137 9.23 -1.76 0.29
N ALA A 138 8.37 -1.04 1.00
CA ALA A 138 7.08 -1.56 1.45
C ALA A 138 6.15 -1.88 0.27
N ASP A 139 6.07 -1.01 -0.73
CA ASP A 139 5.36 -1.24 -2.00
C ASP A 139 5.88 -2.51 -2.69
N GLN A 140 7.20 -2.67 -2.81
CA GLN A 140 7.77 -3.87 -3.43
C GLN A 140 7.53 -5.15 -2.59
N LEU A 141 7.57 -5.06 -1.26
CA LEU A 141 7.28 -6.19 -0.37
C LEU A 141 5.81 -6.60 -0.42
N GLU A 142 4.91 -5.63 -0.56
CA GLU A 142 3.49 -5.88 -0.77
C GLU A 142 3.28 -6.70 -2.05
N TRP A 143 3.93 -6.29 -3.15
CA TRP A 143 3.88 -7.03 -4.40
C TRP A 143 4.47 -8.45 -4.27
N VAL A 144 5.59 -8.61 -3.56
CA VAL A 144 6.17 -9.93 -3.27
C VAL A 144 5.18 -10.82 -2.50
N ALA A 145 4.50 -10.27 -1.48
CA ALA A 145 3.53 -11.03 -0.69
C ALA A 145 2.31 -11.46 -1.54
N THR A 146 1.82 -10.57 -2.41
CA THR A 146 0.75 -10.88 -3.38
C THR A 146 1.18 -11.99 -4.34
N LEU A 147 2.36 -11.88 -4.92
CA LEU A 147 2.89 -12.90 -5.83
C LEU A 147 3.09 -14.25 -5.14
N ARG A 148 3.55 -14.26 -3.89
CA ARG A 148 3.68 -15.50 -3.11
C ARG A 148 2.33 -16.16 -2.86
N ALA A 149 1.28 -15.39 -2.57
CA ALA A 149 -0.06 -15.92 -2.42
C ALA A 149 -0.60 -16.50 -3.76
N GLU A 150 -0.32 -15.86 -4.89
CA GLU A 150 -0.72 -16.37 -6.21
C GLU A 150 0.08 -17.62 -6.62
N GLU A 151 1.34 -17.72 -6.23
CA GLU A 151 2.15 -18.94 -6.45
C GLU A 151 1.54 -20.15 -5.72
N GLU A 152 1.13 -19.98 -4.46
CA GLU A 152 0.50 -21.06 -3.68
C GLU A 152 -0.87 -21.47 -4.24
N LYS A 153 -1.54 -20.58 -4.98
CA LYS A 153 -2.76 -20.90 -5.75
C LYS A 153 -2.47 -21.62 -7.08
N GLY A 154 -1.19 -21.88 -7.39
CA GLY A 154 -0.77 -22.61 -8.58
C GLY A 154 -0.28 -21.76 -9.75
N ASN A 155 -0.14 -20.44 -9.61
CA ASN A 155 0.40 -19.60 -10.67
C ASN A 155 1.94 -19.71 -10.73
N SER A 156 2.44 -20.53 -11.65
CA SER A 156 3.88 -20.77 -11.81
C SER A 156 4.72 -19.57 -12.25
N LYS A 157 4.09 -18.50 -12.79
CA LYS A 157 4.78 -17.27 -13.17
C LYS A 157 5.12 -16.40 -11.96
N ALA A 158 4.27 -16.46 -10.93
CA ALA A 158 4.33 -15.56 -9.78
C ALA A 158 5.66 -15.62 -9.04
N ARG A 159 6.24 -16.83 -8.87
CA ARG A 159 7.55 -16.99 -8.24
C ARG A 159 8.66 -16.22 -8.94
N LYS A 160 8.74 -16.31 -10.26
CA LYS A 160 9.77 -15.59 -11.03
C LYS A 160 9.63 -14.08 -10.89
N TRP A 161 8.39 -13.59 -10.84
CA TRP A 161 8.13 -12.16 -10.65
C TRP A 161 8.51 -11.70 -9.24
N ALA A 162 8.22 -12.51 -8.20
CA ALA A 162 8.63 -12.22 -6.83
C ALA A 162 10.16 -12.16 -6.69
N GLU A 163 10.91 -13.07 -7.32
CA GLU A 163 12.37 -13.07 -7.35
C GLU A 163 12.96 -11.81 -8.00
N ILE A 164 12.27 -11.24 -8.99
CA ILE A 164 12.67 -9.97 -9.61
C ILE A 164 12.34 -8.79 -8.67
N ALA A 165 11.16 -8.78 -8.05
CA ALA A 165 10.74 -7.71 -7.15
C ALA A 165 11.68 -7.59 -5.95
N ILE A 166 12.12 -8.71 -5.35
CA ILE A 166 13.10 -8.74 -4.25
C ILE A 166 14.41 -8.04 -4.59
N LYS A 167 14.89 -8.15 -5.83
CA LYS A 167 16.14 -7.51 -6.26
C LYS A 167 16.08 -5.98 -6.22
N ARG A 168 14.89 -5.40 -6.18
CA ARG A 168 14.67 -3.94 -6.12
C ARG A 168 14.74 -3.36 -4.71
N LEU A 169 14.68 -4.22 -3.67
CA LEU A 169 14.70 -3.82 -2.27
C LEU A 169 16.04 -3.15 -1.91
N LYS A 170 15.97 -2.02 -1.23
CA LYS A 170 17.13 -1.19 -0.90
C LYS A 170 17.56 -1.34 0.56
N THR A 171 16.62 -1.22 1.50
CA THR A 171 16.94 -1.20 2.93
C THR A 171 17.28 -2.61 3.46
N PRO A 172 18.18 -2.74 4.45
CA PRO A 172 18.52 -4.03 5.04
C PRO A 172 17.31 -4.76 5.63
N GLY A 173 16.41 -4.02 6.31
CA GLY A 173 15.19 -4.57 6.88
C GLY A 173 14.28 -5.18 5.81
N ALA A 174 14.04 -4.46 4.71
CA ALA A 174 13.23 -4.94 3.61
C ALA A 174 13.84 -6.19 2.94
N LYS A 175 15.16 -6.20 2.73
CA LYS A 175 15.86 -7.39 2.18
C LYS A 175 15.70 -8.61 3.08
N SER A 176 15.71 -8.42 4.39
CA SER A 176 15.51 -9.51 5.36
C SER A 176 14.07 -10.04 5.31
N ILE A 177 13.08 -9.14 5.32
CA ILE A 177 11.65 -9.49 5.19
C ILE A 177 11.39 -10.18 3.84
N GLY A 178 11.92 -9.66 2.73
CA GLY A 178 11.76 -10.25 1.41
C GLY A 178 12.28 -11.70 1.35
N LYS A 179 13.44 -11.97 1.93
CA LYS A 179 13.97 -13.33 2.04
C LYS A 179 13.08 -14.25 2.89
N SER A 180 12.48 -13.72 3.94
CA SER A 180 11.53 -14.45 4.79
C SER A 180 10.24 -14.78 4.04
N LEU A 181 9.63 -13.80 3.35
CA LEU A 181 8.42 -13.99 2.54
C LEU A 181 8.58 -15.11 1.49
N MET A 182 9.76 -15.20 0.87
CA MET A 182 10.04 -16.25 -0.13
C MET A 182 10.10 -17.66 0.45
N LYS A 183 10.25 -17.81 1.75
CA LYS A 183 10.39 -19.10 2.46
C LYS A 183 9.17 -19.47 3.27
N THR A 184 8.35 -18.48 3.64
CA THR A 184 7.20 -18.68 4.51
C THR A 184 5.94 -18.90 3.66
N HIS A 185 5.18 -19.94 3.99
CA HIS A 185 3.87 -20.15 3.37
C HIS A 185 2.90 -19.02 3.78
N PRO A 186 2.11 -18.47 2.85
CA PRO A 186 1.19 -17.38 3.18
C PRO A 186 0.20 -17.68 4.30
N ASP A 187 -0.18 -18.94 4.49
CA ASP A 187 -1.13 -19.37 5.50
C ASP A 187 -0.48 -19.73 6.85
N ALA A 188 0.85 -19.78 6.94
CA ALA A 188 1.57 -20.26 8.13
C ALA A 188 1.26 -19.44 9.41
N TRP A 189 0.70 -18.23 9.30
CA TRP A 189 0.34 -17.40 10.44
C TRP A 189 -0.97 -17.82 11.11
N TRP A 190 -1.82 -18.58 10.44
CA TRP A 190 -3.15 -18.98 10.95
C TRP A 190 -3.40 -20.49 10.84
N PHE A 191 -2.73 -21.21 9.94
CA PHE A 191 -3.00 -22.61 9.68
C PHE A 191 -1.79 -23.49 10.08
N ASP A 192 -2.01 -24.37 11.06
CA ASP A 192 -1.06 -25.41 11.44
C ASP A 192 -1.78 -26.76 11.43
N MET A 193 -1.35 -27.65 10.52
CA MET A 193 -1.89 -29.02 10.42
C MET A 193 -1.65 -29.87 11.66
N LYS A 194 -0.78 -29.44 12.58
CA LYS A 194 -0.49 -30.12 13.85
C LYS A 194 -1.41 -29.61 14.98
N ASP A 195 -2.14 -28.54 14.76
CA ASP A 195 -3.08 -28.00 15.75
C ASP A 195 -4.36 -28.83 15.73
N SER A 196 -4.63 -29.53 16.84
CA SER A 196 -5.82 -30.37 17.02
C SER A 196 -7.13 -29.61 16.80
N TRP A 197 -7.15 -28.29 17.01
CA TRP A 197 -8.34 -27.46 16.75
C TRP A 197 -8.83 -27.56 15.30
N PHE A 198 -7.92 -27.69 14.32
CA PHE A 198 -8.32 -27.84 12.92
C PHE A 198 -8.86 -29.24 12.60
N VAL A 199 -8.47 -30.26 13.37
CA VAL A 199 -8.90 -31.65 13.19
C VAL A 199 -10.20 -31.92 13.92
N ASP A 200 -10.21 -31.68 15.22
CA ASP A 200 -11.32 -32.09 16.10
C ASP A 200 -12.44 -31.07 16.21
N ARG A 201 -12.10 -29.76 16.02
CA ARG A 201 -13.03 -28.64 16.11
C ARG A 201 -13.97 -28.68 17.32
N ASP A 202 -13.50 -29.26 18.44
CA ASP A 202 -14.32 -29.38 19.65
C ASP A 202 -14.51 -27.98 20.25
N PRO A 203 -15.77 -27.44 20.26
CA PRO A 203 -16.04 -26.14 20.88
C PRO A 203 -15.80 -26.10 22.41
N LYS A 204 -15.59 -27.27 23.02
CA LYS A 204 -15.24 -27.40 24.45
C LYS A 204 -13.72 -27.29 24.68
N ASP A 205 -12.89 -27.46 23.66
CA ASP A 205 -11.45 -27.22 23.76
C ASP A 205 -11.20 -25.71 23.90
N LYS A 206 -10.94 -25.26 25.14
CA LYS A 206 -10.66 -23.86 25.45
C LYS A 206 -9.21 -23.44 25.21
N ASN A 207 -8.38 -24.30 24.62
CA ASN A 207 -6.95 -24.01 24.38
C ASN A 207 -6.71 -22.91 23.34
N TRP A 208 -7.70 -22.57 22.52
CA TRP A 208 -7.63 -21.42 21.61
C TRP A 208 -7.59 -20.05 22.35
N LYS A 209 -7.78 -20.03 23.68
CA LYS A 209 -7.72 -18.81 24.52
C LYS A 209 -6.32 -18.56 25.11
N LYS A 210 -5.33 -19.34 24.74
CA LYS A 210 -3.93 -19.13 25.12
C LYS A 210 -3.17 -18.50 23.96
#